data_6648beade531aa50f96ba4bf5055602f
#
_entry.id   6648beade531aa50f96ba4bf5055602f
#
_cell.length_a   1.000
_cell.length_b   1.000
_cell.length_c   1.000
_cell.angle_alpha   90.00
_cell.angle_beta   90.00
_cell.angle_gamma   90.00
#
_symmetry.space_group_name_H-M   'P 1'
#
loop_
_entity.id
_entity.type
_entity.pdbx_description
1 polymer ?
#
loop_
_entity_poly.entity_id
_entity_poly.type
_entity_poly.pdbx_seq_one_letter_code
_entity_poly.pdbx_strand_id
1 'polypeptide(L)'
;DPTHVLAFNSLSKRSAMAGYRSGSVCGDPLLIGAMKTVRPSLGVTPQNFVQRASIAAWGDESHVEAMRERYALARQIMTAPLEAAGLTPVGGSASFFLWCKVEGDGDDQAAARRVLDAGVLVAPGRIFGPGGEGYVRVALVPPIDQCESAAAALLELGQ
;
A
#
# COMPACT_ATOMS: atom_id res chain seq x y z
N ASP A 1 21.87 14.00 12.73
CA ASP A 1 22.98 13.07 12.96
C ASP A 1 22.49 11.65 12.62
N PRO A 2 23.08 10.96 11.63
CA PRO A 2 22.67 9.61 11.26
C PRO A 2 23.31 8.51 12.13
N THR A 3 24.01 8.85 13.21
CA THR A 3 24.67 7.89 14.10
C THR A 3 23.67 6.88 14.65
N HIS A 4 23.99 5.61 14.49
CA HIS A 4 23.15 4.44 14.85
C HIS A 4 21.79 4.37 14.13
N VAL A 5 21.62 5.08 13.00
CA VAL A 5 20.38 5.06 12.20
C VAL A 5 20.64 4.47 10.82
N LEU A 6 19.78 3.57 10.39
CA LEU A 6 19.67 3.10 9.01
C LEU A 6 18.27 3.39 8.47
N ALA A 7 18.20 4.14 7.37
CA ALA A 7 16.97 4.41 6.65
C ALA A 7 16.87 3.48 5.43
N PHE A 8 15.85 2.64 5.41
CA PHE A 8 15.55 1.76 4.28
C PHE A 8 14.46 2.38 3.42
N ASN A 9 14.64 2.35 2.11
CA ASN A 9 13.63 2.81 1.17
C ASN A 9 13.50 1.82 -0.01
N SER A 10 12.35 1.82 -0.67
CA SER A 10 12.07 0.89 -1.76
C SER A 10 11.31 1.56 -2.90
N LEU A 11 11.68 1.24 -4.12
CA LEU A 11 10.95 1.62 -5.32
C LEU A 11 9.64 0.84 -5.50
N SER A 12 9.46 -0.26 -4.77
CA SER A 12 8.27 -1.12 -4.89
C SER A 12 6.96 -0.36 -4.70
N LYS A 13 6.93 0.55 -3.72
CA LYS A 13 5.72 1.34 -3.39
C LYS A 13 5.85 2.80 -3.80
N ARG A 14 7.05 3.38 -3.69
CA ARG A 14 7.31 4.75 -4.12
C ARG A 14 7.04 4.95 -5.62
N SER A 15 7.45 4.00 -6.46
CA SER A 15 7.45 4.12 -7.91
C SER A 15 6.65 3.03 -8.63
N ALA A 16 5.78 2.29 -7.93
CA ALA A 16 5.04 1.14 -8.44
C ALA A 16 5.92 0.06 -9.11
N MET A 17 7.20 -0.02 -8.74
CA MET A 17 8.20 -0.90 -9.34
C MET A 17 8.45 -2.17 -8.51
N ALA A 18 7.38 -2.77 -7.98
CA ALA A 18 7.50 -3.95 -7.10
C ALA A 18 8.21 -5.14 -7.79
N GLY A 19 7.99 -5.33 -9.09
CA GLY A 19 8.62 -6.39 -9.89
C GLY A 19 10.13 -6.24 -10.07
N TYR A 20 10.66 -5.03 -9.97
CA TYR A 20 12.09 -4.75 -10.11
C TYR A 20 12.95 -5.16 -8.91
N ARG A 21 12.35 -5.44 -7.76
CA ARG A 21 13.03 -5.88 -6.54
C ARG A 21 14.19 -4.95 -6.13
N SER A 22 13.97 -3.63 -6.18
CA SER A 22 14.99 -2.61 -5.89
C SER A 22 14.62 -1.77 -4.69
N GLY A 23 15.62 -1.48 -3.88
CA GLY A 23 15.57 -0.58 -2.73
C GLY A 23 16.95 -0.08 -2.37
N SER A 24 17.01 0.83 -1.42
CA SER A 24 18.24 1.45 -0.92
C SER A 24 18.26 1.49 0.60
N VAL A 25 19.45 1.54 1.14
CA VAL A 25 19.70 1.82 2.55
C VAL A 25 20.77 2.91 2.66
N CYS A 26 20.52 3.87 3.53
CA CYS A 26 21.48 4.93 3.85
C CYS A 26 21.47 5.20 5.36
N GLY A 27 22.51 5.84 5.87
CA GLY A 27 22.60 6.16 7.30
C GLY A 27 24.02 6.11 7.82
N ASP A 28 24.18 5.61 9.04
CA ASP A 28 25.44 5.53 9.76
C ASP A 28 26.56 4.93 8.89
N PRO A 29 27.69 5.64 8.66
CA PRO A 29 28.79 5.17 7.81
C PRO A 29 29.41 3.86 8.29
N LEU A 30 29.48 3.63 9.62
CA LEU A 30 30.03 2.39 10.18
C LEU A 30 29.11 1.21 9.86
N LEU A 31 27.81 1.37 10.04
CA LEU A 31 26.82 0.33 9.73
C LEU A 31 26.77 0.05 8.22
N ILE A 32 26.76 1.09 7.41
CA ILE A 32 26.80 0.96 5.94
C ILE A 32 28.11 0.29 5.49
N GLY A 33 29.24 0.61 6.12
CA GLY A 33 30.53 -0.04 5.86
C GLY A 33 30.49 -1.54 6.16
N ALA A 34 29.96 -1.93 7.31
CA ALA A 34 29.77 -3.32 7.68
C ALA A 34 28.83 -4.06 6.71
N MET A 35 27.71 -3.47 6.32
CA MET A 35 26.80 -4.04 5.32
C MET A 35 27.47 -4.25 3.97
N LYS A 36 28.29 -3.30 3.50
CA LYS A 36 29.04 -3.45 2.24
C LYS A 36 30.02 -4.63 2.27
N THR A 37 30.62 -4.89 3.41
CA THR A 37 31.56 -6.01 3.59
C THR A 37 30.85 -7.37 3.54
N VAL A 38 29.66 -7.47 4.15
CA VAL A 38 28.92 -8.74 4.25
C VAL A 38 28.12 -9.03 2.98
N ARG A 39 27.61 -7.99 2.31
CA ARG A 39 26.67 -8.11 1.19
C ARG A 39 27.14 -8.98 0.03
N PRO A 40 28.41 -8.93 -0.44
CA PRO A 40 28.88 -9.82 -1.52
C PRO A 40 28.69 -11.30 -1.20
N SER A 41 28.82 -11.68 0.08
CA SER A 41 28.65 -13.06 0.54
C SER A 41 27.19 -13.50 0.65
N LEU A 42 26.25 -12.56 0.68
CA LEU A 42 24.81 -12.84 0.72
C LEU A 42 24.19 -13.08 -0.67
N GLY A 43 24.94 -12.90 -1.74
CA GLY A 43 24.57 -13.30 -3.09
C GLY A 43 23.43 -12.50 -3.75
N VAL A 44 23.04 -11.34 -3.21
CA VAL A 44 21.91 -10.56 -3.72
C VAL A 44 22.38 -9.21 -4.27
N THR A 45 22.56 -9.16 -5.59
CA THR A 45 22.84 -7.91 -6.30
C THR A 45 21.81 -7.69 -7.40
N PRO A 46 21.13 -6.53 -7.47
CA PRO A 46 20.25 -6.21 -8.59
C PRO A 46 20.99 -6.23 -9.92
N GLN A 47 20.35 -6.74 -10.95
CA GLN A 47 20.89 -6.75 -12.31
C GLN A 47 21.17 -5.33 -12.83
N ASN A 48 22.09 -5.16 -13.76
CA ASN A 48 22.49 -3.82 -14.25
C ASN A 48 21.32 -3.00 -14.81
N PHE A 49 20.38 -3.63 -15.52
CA PHE A 49 19.21 -2.94 -16.05
C PHE A 49 18.27 -2.47 -14.92
N VAL A 50 18.13 -3.24 -13.84
CA VAL A 50 17.38 -2.84 -12.65
C VAL A 50 18.03 -1.64 -11.97
N GLN A 51 19.37 -1.63 -11.86
CA GLN A 51 20.10 -0.51 -11.28
C GLN A 51 19.93 0.77 -12.11
N ARG A 52 19.98 0.68 -13.44
CA ARG A 52 19.74 1.82 -14.35
C ARG A 52 18.31 2.36 -14.23
N ALA A 53 17.32 1.48 -14.19
CA ALA A 53 15.93 1.86 -13.98
C ALA A 53 15.74 2.52 -12.60
N SER A 54 16.45 2.01 -11.58
CA SER A 54 16.41 2.57 -10.23
C SER A 54 17.00 3.99 -10.18
N ILE A 55 18.12 4.23 -10.86
CA ILE A 55 18.73 5.56 -10.94
C ILE A 55 17.74 6.55 -11.56
N ALA A 56 17.10 6.19 -12.67
CA ALA A 56 16.09 7.02 -13.31
C ALA A 56 14.90 7.32 -12.38
N ALA A 57 14.38 6.28 -11.71
CA ALA A 57 13.23 6.42 -10.81
C ALA A 57 13.54 7.24 -9.53
N TRP A 58 14.76 7.13 -8.99
CA TRP A 58 15.19 7.96 -7.86
C TRP A 58 15.46 9.42 -8.26
N GLY A 59 15.81 9.66 -9.52
CA GLY A 59 16.06 11.01 -10.07
C GLY A 59 14.82 11.76 -10.54
N ASP A 60 13.65 11.13 -10.51
CA ASP A 60 12.37 11.72 -10.96
C ASP A 60 11.32 11.65 -9.86
N GLU A 61 10.75 12.81 -9.49
CA GLU A 61 9.64 12.91 -8.54
C GLU A 61 8.27 13.04 -9.24
N SER A 62 8.23 13.41 -10.50
CA SER A 62 6.97 13.71 -11.21
C SER A 62 6.02 12.51 -11.25
N HIS A 63 6.53 11.31 -11.48
CA HIS A 63 5.71 10.09 -11.44
C HIS A 63 5.20 9.74 -10.03
N VAL A 64 5.94 10.13 -8.98
CA VAL A 64 5.53 9.93 -7.58
C VAL A 64 4.38 10.86 -7.22
N GLU A 65 4.46 12.12 -7.66
CA GLU A 65 3.41 13.12 -7.47
C GLU A 65 2.13 12.70 -8.19
N ALA A 66 2.22 12.34 -9.47
CA ALA A 66 1.08 11.83 -10.23
C ALA A 66 0.43 10.60 -9.60
N MET A 67 1.22 9.68 -9.04
CA MET A 67 0.67 8.53 -8.31
C MET A 67 -0.03 8.92 -7.01
N ARG A 68 0.51 9.89 -6.27
CA ARG A 68 -0.13 10.40 -5.04
C ARG A 68 -1.47 11.06 -5.34
N GLU A 69 -1.54 11.87 -6.40
CA GLU A 69 -2.79 12.48 -6.86
C GLU A 69 -3.84 11.42 -7.24
N ARG A 70 -3.44 10.39 -7.96
CA ARG A 70 -4.31 9.28 -8.31
C ARG A 70 -4.85 8.55 -7.08
N TYR A 71 -3.99 8.27 -6.08
CA TYR A 71 -4.45 7.62 -4.84
C TYR A 71 -5.35 8.53 -4.00
N ALA A 72 -5.11 9.85 -4.02
CA ALA A 72 -6.00 10.82 -3.37
C ALA A 72 -7.39 10.81 -4.01
N LEU A 73 -7.46 10.80 -5.34
CA LEU A 73 -8.73 10.71 -6.08
C LEU A 73 -9.45 9.37 -5.80
N ALA A 74 -8.74 8.25 -5.87
CA ALA A 74 -9.33 6.94 -5.55
C ALA A 74 -9.87 6.90 -4.12
N ARG A 75 -9.18 7.51 -3.16
CA ARG A 75 -9.65 7.66 -1.78
C ARG A 75 -10.95 8.45 -1.69
N GLN A 76 -11.04 9.58 -2.38
CA GLN A 76 -12.25 10.40 -2.42
C GLN A 76 -13.44 9.62 -2.98
N ILE A 77 -13.24 8.89 -4.08
CA ILE A 77 -14.28 8.05 -4.72
C ILE A 77 -14.76 6.96 -3.76
N MET A 78 -13.86 6.29 -3.04
CA MET A 78 -14.18 5.10 -2.26
C MET A 78 -14.69 5.37 -0.85
N THR A 79 -14.41 6.54 -0.24
CA THR A 79 -14.70 6.78 1.18
C THR A 79 -16.20 6.66 1.50
N ALA A 80 -17.05 7.47 0.90
CA ALA A 80 -18.49 7.46 1.18
C ALA A 80 -19.18 6.12 0.80
N PRO A 81 -18.87 5.45 -0.34
CA PRO A 81 -19.38 4.12 -0.62
C PRO A 81 -19.00 3.04 0.40
N LEU A 82 -17.76 3.09 0.93
CA LEU A 82 -17.35 2.16 1.99
C LEU A 82 -18.15 2.41 3.28
N GLU A 83 -18.33 3.66 3.68
CA GLU A 83 -19.14 4.02 4.85
C GLU A 83 -20.59 3.55 4.68
N ALA A 84 -21.19 3.75 3.51
CA ALA A 84 -22.54 3.25 3.21
C ALA A 84 -22.63 1.72 3.31
N ALA A 85 -21.55 0.99 2.97
CA ALA A 85 -21.47 -0.45 3.12
C ALA A 85 -21.10 -0.91 4.55
N GLY A 86 -21.07 -0.02 5.55
CA GLY A 86 -20.70 -0.35 6.95
C GLY A 86 -19.21 -0.60 7.16
N LEU A 87 -18.36 0.03 6.35
CA LEU A 87 -16.90 -0.06 6.40
C LEU A 87 -16.30 1.34 6.58
N THR A 88 -16.17 1.79 7.83
CA THR A 88 -15.73 3.16 8.14
C THR A 88 -14.21 3.29 8.05
N PRO A 89 -13.67 4.09 7.09
CA PRO A 89 -12.23 4.33 6.99
C PRO A 89 -11.70 5.00 8.26
N VAL A 90 -10.60 4.46 8.79
CA VAL A 90 -9.89 5.00 9.94
C VAL A 90 -8.44 5.31 9.58
N GLY A 91 -7.87 6.33 10.22
CA GLY A 91 -6.49 6.76 10.00
C GLY A 91 -6.35 7.99 9.12
N GLY A 92 -5.14 8.24 8.63
CA GLY A 92 -4.79 9.47 7.93
C GLY A 92 -5.05 9.47 6.42
N SER A 93 -4.71 10.60 5.79
CA SER A 93 -4.86 10.82 4.33
C SER A 93 -3.78 10.16 3.48
N ALA A 94 -2.73 9.63 4.10
CA ALA A 94 -1.62 8.97 3.40
C ALA A 94 -1.92 7.51 3.06
N SER A 95 -1.03 6.88 2.27
CA SER A 95 -1.11 5.48 1.85
C SER A 95 -2.04 5.25 0.65
N PHE A 96 -1.78 4.16 -0.04
CA PHE A 96 -2.61 3.58 -1.11
C PHE A 96 -3.52 2.45 -0.60
N PHE A 97 -3.71 2.39 0.71
CA PHE A 97 -4.70 1.56 1.39
C PHE A 97 -5.67 2.42 2.20
N LEU A 98 -6.89 1.92 2.35
CA LEU A 98 -7.79 2.30 3.41
C LEU A 98 -7.85 1.16 4.43
N TRP A 99 -7.74 1.51 5.69
CA TRP A 99 -8.02 0.62 6.81
C TRP A 99 -9.39 0.99 7.31
N CYS A 100 -10.35 0.07 7.22
CA CYS A 100 -11.75 0.36 7.52
C CYS A 100 -12.22 -0.48 8.69
N LYS A 101 -12.81 0.15 9.69
CA LYS A 101 -13.49 -0.52 10.78
C LYS A 101 -14.80 -1.12 10.25
N VAL A 102 -15.07 -2.36 10.62
CA VAL A 102 -16.35 -3.03 10.33
C VAL A 102 -17.35 -2.61 11.37
N GLU A 103 -18.52 -2.12 10.94
CA GLU A 103 -19.63 -1.76 11.83
C GLU A 103 -20.41 -3.00 12.29
N GLY A 104 -21.26 -2.82 13.31
CA GLY A 104 -22.08 -3.89 13.87
C GLY A 104 -21.28 -4.81 14.79
N ASP A 105 -21.33 -6.12 14.53
CA ASP A 105 -20.63 -7.15 15.29
C ASP A 105 -19.12 -7.19 15.08
N GLY A 106 -18.62 -6.45 14.09
CA GLY A 106 -17.19 -6.38 13.78
C GLY A 106 -16.62 -7.65 13.15
N ASP A 107 -17.44 -8.53 12.56
CA ASP A 107 -16.93 -9.71 11.85
C ASP A 107 -16.32 -9.30 10.48
N ASP A 108 -15.00 -9.19 10.47
CA ASP A 108 -14.21 -8.81 9.30
C ASP A 108 -14.26 -9.85 8.17
N GLN A 109 -14.46 -11.13 8.48
CA GLN A 109 -14.63 -12.17 7.46
C GLN A 109 -16.00 -12.10 6.79
N ALA A 110 -17.06 -11.95 7.58
CA ALA A 110 -18.41 -11.78 7.06
C ALA A 110 -18.51 -10.51 6.22
N ALA A 111 -17.94 -9.39 6.67
CA ALA A 111 -17.87 -8.15 5.92
C ALA A 111 -17.10 -8.30 4.61
N ALA A 112 -15.91 -8.92 4.64
CA ALA A 112 -15.12 -9.17 3.43
C ALA A 112 -15.87 -10.07 2.43
N ARG A 113 -16.58 -11.08 2.91
CA ARG A 113 -17.40 -11.96 2.08
C ARG A 113 -18.56 -11.20 1.43
N ARG A 114 -19.29 -10.41 2.21
CA ARG A 114 -20.43 -9.61 1.71
C ARG A 114 -20.01 -8.68 0.56
N VAL A 115 -18.90 -7.95 0.71
CA VAL A 115 -18.44 -7.06 -0.36
C VAL A 115 -17.84 -7.83 -1.55
N LEU A 116 -17.27 -9.02 -1.32
CA LEU A 116 -16.83 -9.91 -2.39
C LEU A 116 -18.00 -10.40 -3.25
N ASP A 117 -19.12 -10.75 -2.63
CA ASP A 117 -20.33 -11.18 -3.35
C ASP A 117 -20.91 -10.04 -4.22
N ALA A 118 -20.62 -8.76 -3.88
CA ALA A 118 -20.87 -7.60 -4.72
C ALA A 118 -19.76 -7.30 -5.75
N GLY A 119 -18.75 -8.15 -5.86
CA GLY A 119 -17.65 -8.01 -6.81
C GLY A 119 -16.45 -7.19 -6.31
N VAL A 120 -16.41 -6.80 -5.03
CA VAL A 120 -15.33 -6.00 -4.46
C VAL A 120 -14.44 -6.84 -3.54
N LEU A 121 -13.20 -7.08 -3.95
CA LEU A 121 -12.24 -7.84 -3.16
C LEU A 121 -11.52 -6.95 -2.14
N VAL A 122 -11.65 -7.29 -0.86
CA VAL A 122 -10.93 -6.67 0.26
C VAL A 122 -10.21 -7.72 1.10
N ALA A 123 -9.24 -7.30 1.91
CA ALA A 123 -8.53 -8.21 2.80
C ALA A 123 -9.10 -8.10 4.22
N PRO A 124 -9.61 -9.21 4.83
CA PRO A 124 -10.02 -9.20 6.23
C PRO A 124 -8.83 -8.91 7.14
N GLY A 125 -9.03 -8.09 8.16
CA GLY A 125 -7.95 -7.55 8.97
C GLY A 125 -7.24 -8.59 9.83
N ARG A 126 -7.92 -9.66 10.24
CA ARG A 126 -7.33 -10.76 11.03
C ARG A 126 -6.12 -11.42 10.36
N ILE A 127 -5.97 -11.36 9.03
CA ILE A 127 -4.78 -11.88 8.34
C ILE A 127 -3.50 -11.09 8.66
N PHE A 128 -3.64 -9.90 9.26
CA PHE A 128 -2.52 -9.04 9.68
C PHE A 128 -2.15 -9.22 11.16
N GLY A 129 -2.85 -10.10 11.87
CA GLY A 129 -2.62 -10.41 13.28
C GLY A 129 -3.78 -10.02 14.19
N PRO A 130 -3.68 -10.29 15.51
CA PRO A 130 -4.79 -10.14 16.47
C PRO A 130 -5.38 -8.71 16.52
N GLY A 131 -4.57 -7.69 16.29
CA GLY A 131 -5.05 -6.30 16.27
C GLY A 131 -5.80 -5.90 15.00
N GLY A 132 -5.92 -6.80 14.02
CA GLY A 132 -6.64 -6.59 12.77
C GLY A 132 -8.10 -7.06 12.79
N GLU A 133 -8.51 -7.80 13.82
CA GLU A 133 -9.89 -8.24 13.95
C GLU A 133 -10.87 -7.06 14.01
N GLY A 134 -12.00 -7.17 13.34
CA GLY A 134 -12.97 -6.08 13.24
C GLY A 134 -12.64 -5.01 12.19
N TYR A 135 -11.65 -5.26 11.35
CA TYR A 135 -11.24 -4.34 10.28
C TYR A 135 -11.15 -5.06 8.93
N VAL A 136 -11.19 -4.28 7.85
CA VAL A 136 -10.82 -4.72 6.51
C VAL A 136 -9.83 -3.74 5.88
N ARG A 137 -8.94 -4.25 5.02
CA ARG A 137 -8.03 -3.42 4.23
C ARG A 137 -8.49 -3.35 2.79
N VAL A 138 -8.68 -2.14 2.28
CA VAL A 138 -9.05 -1.85 0.90
C VAL A 138 -7.84 -1.26 0.18
N ALA A 139 -7.49 -1.78 -1.00
CA ALA A 139 -6.40 -1.28 -1.82
C ALA A 139 -6.91 -0.25 -2.83
N LEU A 140 -6.24 0.90 -2.93
CA LEU A 140 -6.55 1.98 -3.87
C LEU A 140 -5.69 1.91 -5.16
N VAL A 141 -5.13 0.73 -5.44
CA VAL A 141 -4.24 0.51 -6.59
C VAL A 141 -4.95 0.28 -7.94
N PRO A 142 -6.20 -0.21 -8.00
CA PRO A 142 -6.89 -0.36 -9.28
C PRO A 142 -7.01 0.96 -10.06
N PRO A 143 -7.20 0.91 -11.40
CA PRO A 143 -7.56 2.07 -12.20
C PRO A 143 -8.79 2.81 -11.67
N ILE A 144 -8.91 4.10 -11.97
CA ILE A 144 -10.00 4.94 -11.42
C ILE A 144 -11.38 4.43 -11.84
N ASP A 145 -11.56 4.00 -13.07
CA ASP A 145 -12.81 3.42 -13.58
C ASP A 145 -13.22 2.15 -12.80
N GLN A 146 -12.26 1.35 -12.35
CA GLN A 146 -12.54 0.20 -11.48
C GLN A 146 -12.90 0.65 -10.05
N CYS A 147 -12.28 1.71 -9.54
CA CYS A 147 -12.68 2.29 -8.26
C CYS A 147 -14.11 2.85 -8.32
N GLU A 148 -14.49 3.51 -9.41
CA GLU A 148 -15.85 4.00 -9.63
C GLU A 148 -16.87 2.84 -9.72
N SER A 149 -16.53 1.77 -10.43
CA SER A 149 -17.36 0.56 -10.50
C SER A 149 -17.53 -0.11 -9.13
N ALA A 150 -16.46 -0.20 -8.35
CA ALA A 150 -16.51 -0.73 -7.00
C ALA A 150 -17.33 0.16 -6.06
N ALA A 151 -17.20 1.49 -6.20
CA ALA A 151 -17.98 2.46 -5.44
C ALA A 151 -19.50 2.30 -5.70
N ALA A 152 -19.90 2.13 -6.95
CA ALA A 152 -21.30 1.89 -7.32
C ALA A 152 -21.83 0.60 -6.68
N ALA A 153 -21.08 -0.51 -6.76
CA ALA A 153 -21.47 -1.79 -6.16
C ALA A 153 -21.59 -1.70 -4.62
N LEU A 154 -20.71 -0.95 -3.96
CA LEU A 154 -20.78 -0.75 -2.50
C LEU A 154 -21.99 0.11 -2.08
N LEU A 155 -22.38 1.10 -2.87
CA LEU A 155 -23.59 1.90 -2.60
C LEU A 155 -24.86 1.08 -2.72
N GLU A 156 -24.93 0.11 -3.63
CA GLU A 156 -26.06 -0.82 -3.74
C GLU A 156 -26.19 -1.75 -2.52
N LEU A 157 -25.05 -2.12 -1.91
CA LEU A 157 -25.03 -2.92 -0.68
C LEU A 157 -25.51 -2.16 0.56
N GLY A 158 -25.40 -0.84 0.56
CA GLY A 158 -25.79 0.02 1.68
C GLY A 158 -27.27 0.44 1.69
N GLN A 159 -28.05 0.04 0.67
CA GLN A 159 -29.48 0.31 0.55
C GLN A 159 -30.33 -0.81 1.18
#